data_45f3cad89de4b9f8b807679001e6f4c1
#
_entry.id   45f3cad89de4b9f8b807679001e6f4c1
#
_cell.length_a   1.000
_cell.length_b   1.000
_cell.length_c   1.000
_cell.angle_alpha   90.00
_cell.angle_beta   90.00
_cell.angle_gamma   90.00
#
_symmetry.space_group_name_H-M   'P 1'
#
loop_
_entity.id
_entity.type
_entity.pdbx_description
1 polymer ?
#
loop_
_entity_poly.entity_id
_entity_poly.type
_entity_poly.pdbx_seq_one_letter_code
_entity_poly.pdbx_strand_id
1 'polypeptide(L)'
;MKKFIFLFIIIFSSCKEDKIYIKSVSYAQFEEFVNETKYITDAERYGWSIVQIDVANYRTGTNANWKKPNGVDVVSSNDLPVTQVSYNDAKAYCNWANKRLPTYDEYWELVKNDHRTIVSENILPISNVDEVNIVGNVWDITEIEKKESVRLAGGSLFCSVNSCLGTVKDRELIVDKETGNIHIGFSVINNN
;
A
#
# COMPACT_ATOMS: atom_id res chain seq x y z
N MET A 1 -60.32 -35.58 14.01
CA MET A 1 -59.69 -34.26 13.93
C MET A 1 -58.15 -34.44 13.87
N LYS A 2 -57.54 -34.32 12.69
CA LYS A 2 -56.08 -34.43 12.52
C LYS A 2 -55.46 -33.06 12.74
N LYS A 3 -54.63 -32.90 13.76
CA LYS A 3 -53.86 -31.67 14.00
C LYS A 3 -52.62 -31.68 13.08
N PHE A 4 -52.58 -30.75 12.13
CA PHE A 4 -51.36 -30.45 11.34
C PHE A 4 -50.44 -29.57 12.21
N ILE A 5 -49.27 -30.07 12.54
CA ILE A 5 -48.20 -29.30 13.16
C ILE A 5 -47.36 -28.71 12.04
N PHE A 6 -47.45 -27.39 11.86
CA PHE A 6 -46.55 -26.66 10.95
C PHE A 6 -45.19 -26.46 11.66
N LEU A 7 -44.18 -27.17 11.17
CA LEU A 7 -42.79 -26.98 11.61
C LEU A 7 -42.21 -25.75 10.88
N PHE A 8 -42.05 -24.66 11.60
CA PHE A 8 -41.37 -23.46 11.09
C PHE A 8 -39.87 -23.71 11.13
N ILE A 9 -39.23 -23.96 9.96
CA ILE A 9 -37.76 -24.03 9.83
C ILE A 9 -37.27 -22.61 9.72
N ILE A 10 -36.70 -22.10 10.81
CA ILE A 10 -35.94 -20.82 10.81
C ILE A 10 -34.59 -21.11 10.21
N ILE A 11 -34.38 -20.68 8.94
CA ILE A 11 -33.06 -20.70 8.29
C ILE A 11 -32.29 -19.52 8.85
N PHE A 12 -31.37 -19.76 9.78
CA PHE A 12 -30.37 -18.79 10.16
C PHE A 12 -29.39 -18.68 9.01
N SER A 13 -29.56 -17.65 8.18
CA SER A 13 -28.50 -17.21 7.24
C SER A 13 -27.38 -16.64 8.09
N SER A 14 -26.33 -17.44 8.32
CA SER A 14 -25.09 -16.95 8.89
C SER A 14 -24.44 -16.02 7.86
N CYS A 15 -24.61 -14.73 8.02
CA CYS A 15 -23.82 -13.74 7.31
C CYS A 15 -22.37 -13.91 7.83
N LYS A 16 -21.52 -14.60 7.09
CA LYS A 16 -20.08 -14.52 7.33
C LYS A 16 -19.68 -13.08 7.00
N GLU A 17 -19.32 -12.30 7.99
CA GLU A 17 -18.57 -11.07 7.75
C GLU A 17 -17.27 -11.49 7.04
N ASP A 18 -17.13 -11.13 5.77
CA ASP A 18 -15.87 -11.33 5.04
C ASP A 18 -14.82 -10.45 5.70
N LYS A 19 -13.85 -11.11 6.34
CA LYS A 19 -12.76 -10.42 7.02
C LYS A 19 -11.95 -9.65 6.00
N ILE A 20 -11.90 -8.33 6.12
CA ILE A 20 -11.10 -7.47 5.27
C ILE A 20 -9.63 -7.68 5.64
N TYR A 21 -8.82 -8.01 4.65
CA TYR A 21 -7.38 -8.15 4.79
C TYR A 21 -6.68 -7.06 4.00
N ILE A 22 -5.75 -6.38 4.63
CA ILE A 22 -4.84 -5.44 3.98
C ILE A 22 -3.55 -6.16 3.61
N LYS A 23 -3.04 -5.91 2.40
CA LYS A 23 -1.79 -6.50 1.92
C LYS A 23 -1.03 -5.53 1.02
N SER A 24 0.26 -5.38 1.27
CA SER A 24 1.14 -4.62 0.39
C SER A 24 1.23 -5.27 -0.98
N VAL A 25 1.27 -4.47 -2.02
CA VAL A 25 1.46 -4.94 -3.39
C VAL A 25 2.96 -5.16 -3.63
N SER A 26 3.32 -6.38 -4.06
CA SER A 26 4.71 -6.72 -4.35
C SER A 26 5.15 -6.22 -5.72
N TYR A 27 6.48 -6.14 -5.91
CA TYR A 27 7.08 -5.88 -7.22
C TYR A 27 6.55 -6.84 -8.28
N ALA A 28 6.51 -8.16 -8.00
CA ALA A 28 6.02 -9.16 -8.95
C ALA A 28 4.57 -8.93 -9.36
N GLN A 29 3.69 -8.59 -8.42
CA GLN A 29 2.28 -8.32 -8.72
C GLN A 29 2.12 -7.05 -9.56
N PHE A 30 2.90 -6.02 -9.28
CA PHE A 30 2.87 -4.80 -10.08
C PHE A 30 3.48 -5.00 -11.46
N GLU A 31 4.52 -5.82 -11.58
CA GLU A 31 5.10 -6.22 -12.86
C GLU A 31 4.10 -6.99 -13.74
N GLU A 32 3.32 -7.90 -13.15
CA GLU A 32 2.23 -8.60 -13.85
C GLU A 32 1.21 -7.61 -14.41
N PHE A 33 0.73 -6.68 -13.59
CA PHE A 33 -0.17 -5.60 -14.03
C PHE A 33 0.40 -4.82 -15.21
N VAL A 34 1.65 -4.36 -15.11
CA VAL A 34 2.29 -3.59 -16.19
C VAL A 34 2.46 -4.44 -17.45
N ASN A 35 2.84 -5.72 -17.31
CA ASN A 35 3.03 -6.62 -18.44
C ASN A 35 1.72 -6.90 -19.18
N GLU A 36 0.60 -7.06 -18.48
CA GLU A 36 -0.70 -7.31 -19.08
C GLU A 36 -1.30 -6.06 -19.73
N THR A 37 -1.23 -4.92 -19.03
CA THR A 37 -1.92 -3.69 -19.46
C THR A 37 -1.07 -2.76 -20.31
N LYS A 38 0.26 -2.93 -20.32
CA LYS A 38 1.24 -2.00 -20.89
C LYS A 38 1.16 -0.60 -20.28
N TYR A 39 0.74 -0.55 -19.01
CA TYR A 39 0.65 0.71 -18.27
C TYR A 39 2.02 1.38 -18.16
N ILE A 40 2.05 2.70 -18.32
CA ILE A 40 3.22 3.54 -18.15
C ILE A 40 3.00 4.40 -16.92
N THR A 41 3.84 4.24 -15.89
CA THR A 41 3.73 4.96 -14.63
C THR A 41 4.03 6.44 -14.77
N ASP A 42 3.61 7.25 -13.79
CA ASP A 42 3.92 8.68 -13.78
C ASP A 42 5.43 8.92 -13.80
N ALA A 43 6.20 8.19 -13.01
CA ALA A 43 7.66 8.28 -13.01
C ALA A 43 8.29 7.94 -14.36
N GLU A 44 7.77 6.93 -15.07
CA GLU A 44 8.24 6.57 -16.43
C GLU A 44 7.88 7.66 -17.45
N ARG A 45 6.70 8.29 -17.34
CA ARG A 45 6.29 9.40 -18.21
C ARG A 45 7.15 10.62 -18.04
N TYR A 46 7.50 10.97 -16.81
CA TYR A 46 8.36 12.12 -16.50
C TYR A 46 9.84 11.83 -16.78
N GLY A 47 10.25 10.57 -16.81
CA GLY A 47 11.64 10.17 -16.95
C GLY A 47 12.50 10.42 -15.71
N TRP A 48 11.85 10.73 -14.57
CA TRP A 48 12.51 10.94 -13.27
C TRP A 48 11.52 10.75 -12.11
N SER A 49 12.05 10.59 -10.93
CA SER A 49 11.27 10.60 -9.69
C SER A 49 12.13 11.02 -8.49
N ILE A 50 11.53 11.12 -7.31
CA ILE A 50 12.22 11.49 -6.08
C ILE A 50 12.92 10.25 -5.51
N VAL A 51 14.17 10.40 -5.14
CA VAL A 51 14.96 9.39 -4.44
C VAL A 51 15.34 9.91 -3.08
N GLN A 52 14.67 9.43 -2.04
CA GLN A 52 15.03 9.72 -0.66
C GLN A 52 16.38 9.09 -0.34
N ILE A 53 17.24 9.83 0.38
CA ILE A 53 18.57 9.39 0.80
C ILE A 53 18.57 9.11 2.30
N ASP A 54 17.98 10.01 3.06
CA ASP A 54 17.77 9.90 4.51
C ASP A 54 16.54 10.71 4.92
N VAL A 55 16.30 10.87 6.20
CA VAL A 55 15.14 11.57 6.77
C VAL A 55 14.96 12.99 6.23
N ALA A 56 16.05 13.70 5.93
CA ALA A 56 16.04 15.13 5.57
C ALA A 56 16.46 15.37 4.11
N ASN A 57 17.13 14.41 3.48
CA ASN A 57 17.76 14.60 2.19
C ASN A 57 17.14 13.73 1.11
N TYR A 58 16.91 14.34 -0.04
CA TYR A 58 16.47 13.66 -1.25
C TYR A 58 17.13 14.27 -2.48
N ARG A 59 17.07 13.56 -3.59
CA ARG A 59 17.52 14.02 -4.90
C ARG A 59 16.52 13.66 -5.98
N THR A 60 16.59 14.31 -7.11
CA THR A 60 15.96 13.86 -8.35
C THR A 60 16.74 12.67 -8.90
N GLY A 61 16.07 11.57 -9.16
CA GLY A 61 16.62 10.39 -9.80
C GLY A 61 16.21 10.31 -11.27
N THR A 62 17.10 10.59 -12.21
CA THR A 62 16.84 10.35 -13.63
C THR A 62 16.58 8.86 -13.86
N ASN A 63 15.53 8.51 -14.60
CA ASN A 63 15.05 7.15 -14.82
C ASN A 63 14.68 6.37 -13.55
N ALA A 64 14.55 7.05 -12.40
CA ALA A 64 13.99 6.42 -11.21
C ALA A 64 12.51 6.11 -11.46
N ASN A 65 12.15 4.86 -11.27
CA ASN A 65 10.80 4.32 -11.44
C ASN A 65 10.68 2.99 -10.68
N TRP A 66 9.53 2.34 -10.75
CA TRP A 66 9.28 1.09 -10.03
C TRP A 66 10.26 -0.06 -10.36
N LYS A 67 10.88 -0.09 -11.56
CA LYS A 67 11.90 -1.09 -11.93
C LYS A 67 13.28 -0.77 -11.38
N LYS A 68 13.57 0.52 -11.27
CA LYS A 68 14.85 1.06 -10.81
C LYS A 68 14.61 2.17 -9.79
N PRO A 69 14.25 1.82 -8.55
CA PRO A 69 13.80 2.80 -7.56
C PRO A 69 14.80 3.93 -7.28
N ASN A 70 16.09 3.67 -7.40
CA ASN A 70 17.14 4.68 -7.26
C ASN A 70 17.63 5.28 -8.60
N GLY A 71 17.03 4.88 -9.73
CA GLY A 71 17.39 5.29 -11.09
C GLY A 71 18.54 4.50 -11.73
N VAL A 72 19.17 3.59 -10.99
CA VAL A 72 20.34 2.82 -11.43
C VAL A 72 20.10 1.32 -11.33
N ASP A 73 19.87 0.83 -10.13
CA ASP A 73 19.79 -0.59 -9.84
C ASP A 73 18.36 -1.10 -10.02
N VAL A 74 18.25 -2.27 -10.60
CA VAL A 74 16.96 -2.98 -10.68
C VAL A 74 16.58 -3.54 -9.30
N VAL A 75 15.27 -3.70 -9.08
CA VAL A 75 14.74 -4.32 -7.85
C VAL A 75 15.35 -5.70 -7.65
N SER A 76 15.82 -5.97 -6.43
CA SER A 76 16.60 -7.16 -6.10
C SER A 76 15.77 -8.41 -5.81
N SER A 77 14.48 -8.26 -5.50
CA SER A 77 13.59 -9.37 -5.17
C SER A 77 12.15 -9.08 -5.56
N ASN A 78 11.47 -10.11 -6.03
CA ASN A 78 10.06 -10.07 -6.42
C ASN A 78 9.11 -9.88 -5.24
N ASP A 79 9.55 -10.19 -4.02
CA ASP A 79 8.74 -10.12 -2.80
C ASP A 79 8.83 -8.76 -2.09
N LEU A 80 9.63 -7.84 -2.59
CA LEU A 80 9.68 -6.48 -2.05
C LEU A 80 8.37 -5.75 -2.38
N PRO A 81 7.89 -4.85 -1.50
CA PRO A 81 6.80 -3.96 -1.87
C PRO A 81 7.21 -3.10 -3.06
N VAL A 82 6.29 -2.89 -3.99
CA VAL A 82 6.53 -1.96 -5.09
C VAL A 82 6.65 -0.55 -4.55
N THR A 83 7.64 0.19 -5.04
CA THR A 83 7.87 1.61 -4.72
C THR A 83 8.05 2.43 -5.98
N GLN A 84 8.26 3.75 -5.85
CA GLN A 84 8.34 4.68 -6.99
C GLN A 84 7.04 4.70 -7.81
N VAL A 85 5.93 4.51 -7.14
CA VAL A 85 4.58 4.56 -7.71
C VAL A 85 3.82 5.75 -7.13
N SER A 86 2.95 6.34 -7.93
CA SER A 86 2.09 7.45 -7.56
C SER A 86 0.70 6.94 -7.13
N TYR A 87 -0.14 7.86 -6.63
CA TYR A 87 -1.55 7.55 -6.40
C TYR A 87 -2.27 7.13 -7.70
N ASN A 88 -1.96 7.78 -8.82
CA ASN A 88 -2.54 7.42 -10.13
C ASN A 88 -2.16 5.98 -10.52
N ASP A 89 -0.91 5.60 -10.30
CA ASP A 89 -0.41 4.26 -10.57
C ASP A 89 -1.09 3.21 -9.68
N ALA A 90 -1.22 3.50 -8.39
CA ALA A 90 -1.90 2.64 -7.42
C ALA A 90 -3.38 2.44 -7.76
N LYS A 91 -4.08 3.51 -8.18
CA LYS A 91 -5.48 3.42 -8.63
C LYS A 91 -5.63 2.60 -9.92
N ALA A 92 -4.70 2.75 -10.86
CA ALA A 92 -4.72 1.94 -12.09
C ALA A 92 -4.54 0.45 -11.78
N TYR A 93 -3.60 0.12 -10.89
CA TYR A 93 -3.43 -1.25 -10.38
C TYR A 93 -4.69 -1.77 -9.69
N CYS A 94 -5.30 -0.99 -8.79
CA CYS A 94 -6.51 -1.37 -8.08
C CYS A 94 -7.66 -1.71 -9.03
N ASN A 95 -7.85 -0.91 -10.06
CA ASN A 95 -8.87 -1.15 -11.08
C ASN A 95 -8.64 -2.46 -11.84
N TRP A 96 -7.39 -2.75 -12.23
CA TRP A 96 -7.03 -4.01 -12.91
C TRP A 96 -7.22 -5.22 -11.98
N ALA A 97 -6.76 -5.13 -10.75
CA ALA A 97 -6.79 -6.24 -9.78
C ALA A 97 -8.15 -6.47 -9.12
N ASN A 98 -9.17 -5.66 -9.44
CA ASN A 98 -10.46 -5.63 -8.72
C ASN A 98 -10.28 -5.46 -7.20
N LYS A 99 -9.43 -4.53 -6.81
CA LYS A 99 -9.11 -4.15 -5.43
C LYS A 99 -9.37 -2.65 -5.23
N ARG A 100 -9.21 -2.19 -4.00
CA ARG A 100 -9.20 -0.76 -3.69
C ARG A 100 -8.11 -0.39 -2.70
N LEU A 101 -7.76 0.88 -2.66
CA LEU A 101 -6.96 1.43 -1.58
C LEU A 101 -7.81 1.50 -0.31
N PRO A 102 -7.21 1.31 0.87
CA PRO A 102 -7.87 1.65 2.13
C PRO A 102 -7.99 3.17 2.24
N THR A 103 -9.05 3.68 2.87
CA THR A 103 -9.02 5.04 3.40
C THR A 103 -7.97 5.15 4.50
N TYR A 104 -7.60 6.36 4.87
CA TYR A 104 -6.61 6.56 5.93
C TYR A 104 -7.04 5.94 7.27
N ASP A 105 -8.32 6.06 7.61
CA ASP A 105 -8.86 5.50 8.84
C ASP A 105 -8.98 3.97 8.77
N GLU A 106 -9.39 3.40 7.63
CA GLU A 106 -9.40 1.95 7.41
C GLU A 106 -7.99 1.36 7.52
N TYR A 107 -6.98 2.02 6.95
CA TYR A 107 -5.59 1.57 7.06
C TYR A 107 -5.21 1.34 8.53
N TRP A 108 -5.38 2.37 9.37
CA TRP A 108 -4.98 2.31 10.77
C TRP A 108 -5.80 1.30 11.59
N GLU A 109 -7.07 1.09 11.26
CA GLU A 109 -7.86 0.04 11.91
C GLU A 109 -7.37 -1.36 11.52
N LEU A 110 -6.99 -1.57 10.26
CA LEU A 110 -6.54 -2.86 9.75
C LEU A 110 -5.13 -3.23 10.26
N VAL A 111 -4.26 -2.24 10.49
CA VAL A 111 -2.89 -2.47 10.99
C VAL A 111 -2.75 -2.30 12.49
N LYS A 112 -3.82 -2.15 13.25
CA LYS A 112 -3.77 -1.89 14.70
C LYS A 112 -3.01 -2.94 15.52
N ASN A 113 -2.83 -4.14 14.99
CA ASN A 113 -2.05 -5.22 15.60
C ASN A 113 -0.63 -5.33 15.02
N ASP A 114 -0.24 -4.44 14.13
CA ASP A 114 1.13 -4.35 13.65
C ASP A 114 1.95 -3.56 14.67
N HIS A 115 2.84 -4.26 15.37
CA HIS A 115 3.68 -3.68 16.42
C HIS A 115 5.10 -3.40 15.96
N ARG A 116 5.36 -3.45 14.65
CA ARG A 116 6.70 -3.13 14.18
C ARG A 116 7.01 -1.66 14.43
N THR A 117 8.13 -1.46 15.09
CA THR A 117 8.83 -0.18 15.07
C THR A 117 9.77 -0.20 13.88
N ILE A 118 9.81 0.85 13.14
CA ILE A 118 10.70 0.98 11.99
C ILE A 118 12.11 0.93 12.47
N VAL A 119 12.90 0.05 11.91
CA VAL A 119 14.33 0.12 12.14
C VAL A 119 15.14 -0.72 11.15
N SER A 120 14.65 -0.96 9.95
CA SER A 120 15.46 -1.61 8.95
C SER A 120 16.21 -0.57 8.13
N GLU A 121 17.47 -0.80 7.85
CA GLU A 121 18.24 0.01 6.91
C GLU A 121 17.80 -0.20 5.45
N ASN A 122 16.97 -1.22 5.21
CA ASN A 122 16.50 -1.60 3.89
C ASN A 122 15.00 -1.88 3.90
N ILE A 123 14.36 -1.78 2.74
CA ILE A 123 12.99 -2.23 2.54
C ILE A 123 12.95 -3.76 2.72
N LEU A 124 12.06 -4.22 3.58
CA LEU A 124 11.88 -5.63 3.89
C LEU A 124 10.90 -6.29 2.93
N PRO A 125 11.11 -7.57 2.57
CA PRO A 125 10.15 -8.35 1.81
C PRO A 125 8.79 -8.42 2.48
N ILE A 126 7.74 -8.51 1.68
CA ILE A 126 6.37 -8.72 2.15
C ILE A 126 6.29 -10.11 2.78
N SER A 127 5.85 -10.18 4.03
CA SER A 127 5.66 -11.47 4.70
C SER A 127 4.52 -12.27 4.08
N ASN A 128 4.73 -13.57 3.92
CA ASN A 128 3.70 -14.51 3.48
C ASN A 128 2.92 -15.12 4.65
N VAL A 129 3.24 -14.76 5.88
CA VAL A 129 2.50 -15.20 7.08
C VAL A 129 1.30 -14.29 7.32
N ASP A 130 0.33 -14.79 8.09
CA ASP A 130 -0.92 -14.09 8.43
C ASP A 130 -0.72 -12.83 9.32
N GLU A 131 0.52 -12.50 9.61
CA GLU A 131 0.87 -11.32 10.39
C GLU A 131 0.90 -10.08 9.52
N VAL A 132 0.20 -9.05 9.97
CA VAL A 132 0.29 -7.72 9.37
C VAL A 132 1.64 -7.12 9.72
N ASN A 133 2.50 -6.93 8.73
CA ASN A 133 3.83 -6.33 8.90
C ASN A 133 4.09 -5.24 7.85
N ILE A 134 3.17 -4.31 7.75
CA ILE A 134 3.14 -3.24 6.75
C ILE A 134 3.75 -1.96 7.32
N VAL A 135 3.39 -1.63 8.58
CA VAL A 135 3.82 -0.39 9.24
C VAL A 135 5.34 -0.29 9.31
N GLY A 136 5.87 0.82 8.86
CA GLY A 136 7.29 1.15 8.98
C GLY A 136 8.21 0.60 7.89
N ASN A 137 7.67 -0.06 6.89
CA ASN A 137 8.47 -0.56 5.78
C ASN A 137 8.57 0.48 4.65
N VAL A 138 7.43 0.76 4.03
CA VAL A 138 7.26 1.86 3.07
C VAL A 138 6.02 2.67 3.46
N TRP A 139 5.98 3.94 3.11
CA TRP A 139 4.76 4.72 3.21
C TRP A 139 3.70 4.14 2.30
N ASP A 140 2.51 3.90 2.84
CA ASP A 140 1.34 3.42 2.11
C ASP A 140 0.47 4.55 1.61
N ILE A 141 0.21 4.57 0.30
CA ILE A 141 -0.76 5.45 -0.34
C ILE A 141 -2.16 5.05 0.12
N THR A 142 -2.95 6.02 0.58
CA THR A 142 -4.35 5.80 0.96
C THR A 142 -5.33 6.46 -0.03
N GLU A 143 -6.61 6.05 0.03
CA GLU A 143 -7.66 6.62 -0.82
C GLU A 143 -7.89 8.10 -0.49
N ILE A 144 -8.15 8.90 -1.52
CA ILE A 144 -8.49 10.32 -1.37
C ILE A 144 -9.93 10.45 -0.90
N GLU A 145 -10.14 11.09 0.26
CA GLU A 145 -11.47 11.20 0.84
C GLU A 145 -12.11 12.60 0.67
N LYS A 146 -11.38 13.67 0.96
CA LYS A 146 -11.97 15.02 1.05
C LYS A 146 -11.18 16.15 0.40
N LYS A 147 -9.94 15.89 0.01
CA LYS A 147 -9.03 16.87 -0.59
C LYS A 147 -8.37 16.23 -1.81
N GLU A 148 -7.88 17.05 -2.73
CA GLU A 148 -7.15 16.52 -3.90
C GLU A 148 -5.76 15.98 -3.56
N SER A 149 -5.33 16.07 -2.31
CA SER A 149 -4.06 15.58 -1.81
C SER A 149 -4.16 14.15 -1.27
N VAL A 150 -3.10 13.40 -1.48
CA VAL A 150 -2.95 12.00 -1.02
C VAL A 150 -2.36 12.00 0.38
N ARG A 151 -3.01 11.29 1.30
CA ARG A 151 -2.45 11.01 2.63
C ARG A 151 -1.65 9.72 2.56
N LEU A 152 -0.46 9.73 3.13
CA LEU A 152 0.36 8.55 3.30
C LEU A 152 0.28 8.07 4.76
N ALA A 153 0.26 6.76 4.95
CA ALA A 153 0.14 6.14 6.26
C ALA A 153 1.29 5.14 6.51
N GLY A 154 1.51 4.77 7.77
CA GLY A 154 2.39 3.68 8.15
C GLY A 154 3.85 4.03 8.35
N GLY A 155 4.35 5.12 7.80
CA GLY A 155 5.77 5.46 7.86
C GLY A 155 6.66 4.54 7.02
N SER A 156 7.96 4.82 6.99
CA SER A 156 8.92 4.04 6.20
C SER A 156 10.23 3.82 6.93
N LEU A 157 11.14 3.09 6.31
CA LEU A 157 12.49 2.84 6.82
C LEU A 157 13.27 4.12 7.21
N PHE A 158 12.94 5.27 6.66
CA PHE A 158 13.55 6.54 7.03
C PHE A 158 12.91 7.21 8.25
N CYS A 159 11.81 6.66 8.76
CA CYS A 159 11.13 7.19 9.92
C CYS A 159 11.68 6.56 11.21
N SER A 160 12.40 7.30 12.01
CA SER A 160 12.77 6.87 13.36
C SER A 160 11.82 7.45 14.41
N VAL A 161 11.83 6.89 15.58
CA VAL A 161 11.05 7.41 16.73
C VAL A 161 11.33 8.89 17.05
N ASN A 162 12.49 9.39 16.62
CA ASN A 162 12.92 10.76 16.88
C ASN A 162 12.74 11.69 15.67
N SER A 163 12.41 11.17 14.48
CA SER A 163 12.41 11.97 13.26
C SER A 163 11.03 12.21 12.68
N CYS A 164 10.26 11.20 12.33
CA CYS A 164 8.99 11.45 11.66
C CYS A 164 7.77 10.87 12.37
N LEU A 165 7.95 9.91 13.29
CA LEU A 165 6.84 9.22 13.98
C LEU A 165 5.74 8.71 13.05
N GLY A 166 6.07 8.43 11.77
CA GLY A 166 5.09 8.04 10.75
C GLY A 166 4.36 6.72 11.02
N THR A 167 4.80 6.00 12.07
CA THR A 167 4.15 4.76 12.55
C THR A 167 2.96 5.02 13.47
N VAL A 168 2.59 6.27 13.69
CA VAL A 168 1.41 6.62 14.49
C VAL A 168 0.40 7.40 13.65
N LYS A 169 -0.88 7.16 13.87
CA LYS A 169 -1.98 7.72 13.08
C LYS A 169 -1.97 9.25 12.98
N ASP A 170 -1.53 9.96 14.01
CA ASP A 170 -1.54 11.43 14.03
C ASP A 170 -0.40 12.07 13.23
N ARG A 171 0.45 11.26 12.61
CA ARG A 171 1.58 11.70 11.79
C ARG A 171 1.38 11.25 10.35
N GLU A 172 0.68 12.08 9.61
CA GLU A 172 0.48 11.89 8.17
C GLU A 172 1.51 12.66 7.35
N LEU A 173 1.89 12.10 6.23
CA LEU A 173 2.58 12.81 5.16
C LEU A 173 1.58 13.06 4.03
N ILE A 174 1.59 14.26 3.49
CA ILE A 174 0.68 14.65 2.40
C ILE A 174 1.50 14.88 1.14
N VAL A 175 1.07 14.27 0.04
CA VAL A 175 1.70 14.39 -1.27
C VAL A 175 0.63 14.69 -2.34
N ASP A 176 1.06 15.07 -3.54
CA ASP A 176 0.17 15.13 -4.71
C ASP A 176 -0.07 13.74 -5.33
N LYS A 177 -0.96 13.69 -6.33
CA LYS A 177 -1.36 12.44 -6.98
C LYS A 177 -0.29 11.79 -7.86
N GLU A 178 0.73 12.53 -8.23
CA GLU A 178 1.77 12.12 -9.18
C GLU A 178 3.12 11.85 -8.47
N THR A 179 3.18 12.09 -7.16
CA THR A 179 4.41 11.88 -6.38
C THR A 179 4.72 10.40 -6.23
N GLY A 180 5.88 9.99 -6.75
CA GLY A 180 6.55 8.74 -6.42
C GLY A 180 7.83 8.99 -5.63
N ASN A 181 8.23 8.04 -4.78
CA ASN A 181 9.49 8.07 -4.06
C ASN A 181 9.96 6.63 -3.77
N ILE A 182 11.26 6.43 -3.57
CA ILE A 182 11.88 5.13 -3.32
C ILE A 182 11.30 4.40 -2.09
N HIS A 183 10.63 5.11 -1.19
CA HIS A 183 10.01 4.59 0.04
C HIS A 183 8.49 4.79 0.10
N ILE A 184 7.85 5.08 -1.02
CA ILE A 184 6.39 5.17 -1.15
C ILE A 184 5.90 4.02 -2.01
N GLY A 185 4.99 3.24 -1.47
CA GLY A 185 4.28 2.15 -2.11
C GLY A 185 2.81 2.16 -1.73
N PHE A 186 2.13 1.03 -1.83
CA PHE A 186 0.72 0.93 -1.45
C PHE A 186 0.31 -0.48 -1.06
N SER A 187 -0.70 -0.52 -0.21
CA SER A 187 -1.42 -1.74 0.18
C SER A 187 -2.84 -1.70 -0.35
N VAL A 188 -3.41 -2.88 -0.58
CA VAL A 188 -4.77 -3.03 -1.12
C VAL A 188 -5.64 -3.87 -0.21
N ILE A 189 -6.95 -3.65 -0.33
CA ILE A 189 -8.00 -4.46 0.29
C ILE A 189 -8.99 -4.93 -0.78
N ASN A 190 -9.77 -5.97 -0.45
CA ASN A 190 -10.81 -6.46 -1.35
C ASN A 190 -11.90 -5.40 -1.53
N ASN A 191 -12.49 -5.35 -2.72
CA ASN A 191 -13.79 -4.70 -2.91
C ASN A 191 -14.85 -5.54 -2.19
N ASN A 192 -15.62 -4.92 -1.31
CA ASN A 192 -16.80 -5.54 -0.69
C ASN A 192 -17.98 -5.40 -1.62
#